data_9230d676b8a6812c6297cef6829b9b9e
#
_entry.id   9230d676b8a6812c6297cef6829b9b9e
#
_cell.length_a   1.000
_cell.length_b   1.000
_cell.length_c   1.000
_cell.angle_alpha   90.00
_cell.angle_beta   90.00
_cell.angle_gamma   90.00
#
_symmetry.space_group_name_H-M   'P 1'
#
loop_
_entity.id
_entity.type
_entity.pdbx_description
1 polymer ?
#
loop_
_entity_poly.entity_id
_entity_poly.type
_entity_poly.pdbx_seq_one_letter_code
_entity_poly.pdbx_strand_id
1 'polypeptide(L)'
;MRTLLLSAVGAVSVAIATTDGVRADDTGFINIHELRREGRLRCTVDHYHSGQGTAQKTKKKAIRSAAVAWSEFTAWEYGTDWAKWRYARSKAVSCDGPKGDITCSVEARPCKPLRGKRRRRG
;
A
#
# COMPACT_ATOMS: atom_id res chain seq x y z
N MET A 1 -59.81 -36.87 9.39
CA MET A 1 -58.70 -36.75 8.45
C MET A 1 -58.02 -35.40 8.67
N ARG A 2 -56.84 -35.36 9.31
CA ARG A 2 -56.09 -34.15 9.55
C ARG A 2 -54.91 -34.14 8.57
N THR A 3 -54.98 -33.24 7.60
CA THR A 3 -53.93 -33.03 6.59
C THR A 3 -52.85 -32.11 7.21
N LEU A 4 -51.68 -32.66 7.46
CA LEU A 4 -50.49 -31.90 7.88
C LEU A 4 -49.79 -31.32 6.65
N LEU A 5 -49.86 -30.00 6.51
CA LEU A 5 -49.05 -29.26 5.56
C LEU A 5 -47.61 -29.05 6.10
N LEU A 6 -46.66 -29.75 5.52
CA LEU A 6 -45.26 -29.49 5.78
C LEU A 6 -44.84 -28.28 4.95
N SER A 7 -44.55 -27.16 5.63
CA SER A 7 -43.89 -26.00 5.00
C SER A 7 -42.40 -26.26 4.98
N ALA A 8 -41.84 -26.42 3.78
CA ALA A 8 -40.40 -26.46 3.59
C ALA A 8 -39.87 -25.04 3.59
N VAL A 9 -39.11 -24.68 4.63
CA VAL A 9 -38.34 -23.43 4.69
C VAL A 9 -37.04 -23.67 3.94
N GLY A 10 -36.94 -23.12 2.74
CA GLY A 10 -35.70 -23.13 1.96
C GLY A 10 -34.71 -22.11 2.53
N ALA A 11 -33.59 -22.59 3.06
CA ALA A 11 -32.46 -21.74 3.46
C ALA A 11 -31.75 -21.23 2.21
N VAL A 12 -31.86 -19.93 1.95
CA VAL A 12 -31.07 -19.26 0.92
C VAL A 12 -29.69 -18.96 1.51
N SER A 13 -28.68 -19.74 1.10
CA SER A 13 -27.29 -19.47 1.44
C SER A 13 -26.77 -18.33 0.56
N VAL A 14 -26.61 -17.15 1.14
CA VAL A 14 -25.92 -16.04 0.48
C VAL A 14 -24.42 -16.28 0.57
N ALA A 15 -23.81 -16.67 -0.54
CA ALA A 15 -22.36 -16.73 -0.65
C ALA A 15 -21.84 -15.29 -0.73
N ILE A 16 -21.20 -14.82 0.34
CA ILE A 16 -20.46 -13.56 0.35
C ILE A 16 -19.15 -13.83 -0.38
N ALA A 17 -19.08 -13.43 -1.65
CA ALA A 17 -17.82 -13.40 -2.38
C ALA A 17 -16.96 -12.26 -1.79
N THR A 18 -15.91 -12.62 -1.05
CA THR A 18 -14.85 -11.68 -0.70
C THR A 18 -14.11 -11.33 -1.99
N THR A 19 -14.41 -10.18 -2.55
CA THR A 19 -13.60 -9.63 -3.62
C THR A 19 -12.29 -9.15 -2.99
N ASP A 20 -11.24 -9.96 -3.08
CA ASP A 20 -9.88 -9.47 -2.90
C ASP A 20 -9.67 -8.38 -3.95
N GLY A 21 -9.61 -7.14 -3.50
CA GLY A 21 -9.43 -6.00 -4.38
C GLY A 21 -8.13 -6.17 -5.16
N VAL A 22 -8.24 -6.48 -6.45
CA VAL A 22 -7.09 -6.51 -7.36
C VAL A 22 -6.53 -5.11 -7.42
N ARG A 23 -5.34 -4.89 -6.83
CA ARG A 23 -4.62 -3.63 -6.92
C ARG A 23 -3.92 -3.55 -8.25
N ALA A 24 -4.07 -2.42 -8.95
CA ALA A 24 -3.33 -2.17 -10.18
C ALA A 24 -1.82 -2.05 -9.89
N ASP A 25 -0.99 -2.52 -10.80
CA ASP A 25 0.47 -2.33 -10.74
C ASP A 25 0.84 -0.86 -10.96
N ASP A 26 0.16 -0.20 -11.88
CA ASP A 26 0.26 1.23 -12.17
C ASP A 26 -1.14 1.75 -12.57
N THR A 27 -1.64 2.73 -11.83
CA THR A 27 -2.95 3.35 -12.11
C THR A 27 -2.87 4.41 -13.22
N GLY A 28 -1.67 4.86 -13.55
CA GLY A 28 -1.44 6.01 -14.43
C GLY A 28 -1.70 7.37 -13.76
N PHE A 29 -2.29 7.39 -12.57
CA PHE A 29 -2.65 8.64 -11.88
C PHE A 29 -1.42 9.46 -11.46
N ILE A 30 -0.26 8.80 -11.27
CA ILE A 30 1.01 9.48 -11.00
C ILE A 30 1.41 10.50 -12.09
N ASN A 31 0.93 10.32 -13.32
CA ASN A 31 1.32 11.18 -14.46
C ASN A 31 0.75 12.61 -14.39
N ILE A 32 -0.09 12.92 -13.42
CA ILE A 32 -0.49 14.31 -13.12
C ILE A 32 0.64 15.11 -12.45
N HIS A 33 1.64 14.42 -11.91
CA HIS A 33 2.80 15.01 -11.26
C HIS A 33 4.00 15.08 -12.20
N GLU A 34 4.89 16.01 -11.93
CA GLU A 34 6.20 16.04 -12.58
C GLU A 34 7.02 14.83 -12.11
N LEU A 35 7.57 14.10 -13.07
CA LEU A 35 8.38 12.93 -12.84
C LEU A 35 9.80 13.13 -13.35
N ARG A 36 10.77 12.67 -12.58
CA ARG A 36 12.19 12.77 -12.90
C ARG A 36 12.89 11.42 -12.74
N ARG A 37 13.86 11.17 -13.63
CA ARG A 37 14.76 10.04 -13.45
C ARG A 37 15.80 10.35 -12.36
N GLU A 38 15.93 9.45 -11.40
CA GLU A 38 16.96 9.49 -10.35
C GLU A 38 17.67 8.12 -10.32
N GLY A 39 18.83 8.05 -10.96
CA GLY A 39 19.54 6.78 -11.13
C GLY A 39 18.70 5.77 -11.95
N ARG A 40 18.40 4.63 -11.35
CA ARG A 40 17.55 3.58 -11.94
C ARG A 40 16.07 3.69 -11.56
N LEU A 41 15.69 4.80 -10.98
CA LEU A 41 14.33 5.07 -10.54
C LEU A 41 13.70 6.20 -11.34
N ARG A 42 12.39 6.18 -11.44
CA ARG A 42 11.56 7.29 -11.84
C ARG A 42 10.77 7.75 -10.62
N CYS A 43 10.90 9.00 -10.25
CA CYS A 43 10.36 9.56 -9.02
C CYS A 43 9.51 10.79 -9.29
N THR A 44 8.55 11.06 -8.39
CA THR A 44 7.93 12.39 -8.30
C THR A 44 8.98 13.43 -7.92
N VAL A 45 8.85 14.67 -8.42
CA VAL A 45 9.79 15.76 -8.11
C VAL A 45 9.44 16.44 -6.80
N ASP A 46 8.22 16.97 -6.70
CA ASP A 46 7.77 17.79 -5.56
C ASP A 46 6.54 17.20 -4.85
N HIS A 47 6.22 15.94 -5.11
CA HIS A 47 5.07 15.29 -4.50
C HIS A 47 5.51 14.22 -3.51
N TYR A 48 4.98 14.33 -2.29
CA TYR A 48 5.29 13.46 -1.16
C TYR A 48 4.03 12.75 -0.68
N HIS A 49 4.18 11.50 -0.30
CA HIS A 49 3.18 10.77 0.47
C HIS A 49 3.62 10.63 1.92
N SER A 50 2.65 10.66 2.82
CA SER A 50 2.85 10.42 4.24
C SER A 50 2.26 9.08 4.65
N GLY A 51 2.83 8.48 5.69
CA GLY A 51 2.31 7.29 6.33
C GLY A 51 2.42 7.43 7.83
N GLN A 52 1.35 7.16 8.56
CA GLN A 52 1.34 7.10 10.00
C GLN A 52 1.08 5.68 10.46
N GLY A 53 2.00 5.14 11.24
CA GLY A 53 1.89 3.80 11.81
C GLY A 53 1.07 3.77 13.09
N THR A 54 0.89 2.57 13.59
CA THR A 54 0.32 2.31 14.91
C THR A 54 1.41 2.23 15.98
N ALA A 55 1.03 2.42 17.24
CA ALA A 55 1.95 2.29 18.37
C ALA A 55 2.59 0.89 18.42
N GLN A 56 3.90 0.86 18.61
CA GLN A 56 4.71 -0.35 18.66
C GLN A 56 5.65 -0.33 19.86
N LYS A 57 6.12 -1.52 20.25
CA LYS A 57 7.03 -1.65 21.40
C LYS A 57 8.45 -1.14 21.13
N THR A 58 8.87 -1.11 19.88
CA THR A 58 10.21 -0.67 19.48
C THR A 58 10.13 0.36 18.37
N LYS A 59 11.13 1.26 18.30
CA LYS A 59 11.25 2.25 17.24
C LYS A 59 11.33 1.61 15.86
N LYS A 60 12.08 0.51 15.72
CA LYS A 60 12.21 -0.23 14.46
C LYS A 60 10.86 -0.73 13.94
N LYS A 61 10.04 -1.32 14.83
CA LYS A 61 8.70 -1.80 14.48
C LYS A 61 7.75 -0.64 14.18
N ALA A 62 7.87 0.48 14.90
CA ALA A 62 7.06 1.67 14.68
C ALA A 62 7.36 2.33 13.33
N ILE A 63 8.63 2.41 12.91
CA ILE A 63 9.04 2.88 11.58
C ILE A 63 8.49 1.96 10.49
N ARG A 64 8.58 0.65 10.69
CA ARG A 64 8.02 -0.33 9.74
C ARG A 64 6.51 -0.17 9.58
N SER A 65 5.79 0.02 10.67
CA SER A 65 4.34 0.27 10.65
C SER A 65 3.99 1.52 9.84
N ALA A 66 4.73 2.60 10.02
CA ALA A 66 4.56 3.83 9.26
C ALA A 66 4.89 3.66 7.77
N ALA A 67 5.95 2.93 7.44
CA ALA A 67 6.33 2.63 6.06
C ALA A 67 5.29 1.74 5.35
N VAL A 68 4.68 0.80 6.05
CA VAL A 68 3.56 0.01 5.53
C VAL A 68 2.36 0.91 5.21
N ALA A 69 2.00 1.82 6.10
CA ALA A 69 0.90 2.77 5.87
C ALA A 69 1.17 3.67 4.65
N TRP A 70 2.41 4.15 4.49
CA TRP A 70 2.85 4.89 3.30
C TRP A 70 2.71 4.05 2.03
N SER A 71 3.14 2.79 2.07
CA SER A 71 3.08 1.87 0.93
C SER A 71 1.64 1.53 0.54
N GLU A 72 0.76 1.31 1.50
CA GLU A 72 -0.66 1.03 1.25
C GLU A 72 -1.36 2.21 0.58
N PHE A 73 -1.15 3.42 1.09
CA PHE A 73 -1.70 4.63 0.49
C PHE A 73 -1.17 4.86 -0.93
N THR A 74 0.15 4.72 -1.12
CA THR A 74 0.78 4.89 -2.43
C THR A 74 0.30 3.84 -3.44
N ALA A 75 0.12 2.60 -3.01
CA ALA A 75 -0.40 1.53 -3.86
C ALA A 75 -1.85 1.79 -4.27
N TRP A 76 -2.64 2.32 -3.36
CA TRP A 76 -4.03 2.67 -3.66
C TRP A 76 -4.13 3.80 -4.70
N GLU A 77 -3.29 4.81 -4.59
CA GLU A 77 -3.34 5.97 -5.48
C GLU A 77 -2.61 5.72 -6.81
N TYR A 78 -1.39 5.20 -6.76
CA TYR A 78 -0.51 5.10 -7.95
C TYR A 78 -0.27 3.68 -8.46
N GLY A 79 -0.58 2.68 -7.65
CA GLY A 79 -0.32 1.29 -7.95
C GLY A 79 0.90 0.72 -7.21
N THR A 80 1.01 -0.59 -7.21
CA THR A 80 2.01 -1.33 -6.42
C THR A 80 3.45 -1.11 -6.89
N ASP A 81 3.67 -0.77 -8.14
CA ASP A 81 5.00 -0.46 -8.69
C ASP A 81 5.64 0.76 -8.02
N TRP A 82 4.84 1.72 -7.58
CA TRP A 82 5.27 2.96 -6.95
C TRP A 82 5.35 2.88 -5.42
N ALA A 83 4.85 1.81 -4.83
CA ALA A 83 4.57 1.70 -3.41
C ALA A 83 5.65 0.99 -2.59
N LYS A 84 6.80 0.68 -3.16
CA LYS A 84 7.87 -0.02 -2.46
C LYS A 84 8.73 0.99 -1.69
N TRP A 85 8.61 0.97 -0.37
CA TRP A 85 9.34 1.86 0.52
C TRP A 85 10.84 1.91 0.26
N ARG A 86 11.45 0.77 -0.08
CA ARG A 86 12.90 0.71 -0.39
C ARG A 86 13.34 1.61 -1.54
N TYR A 87 12.42 1.93 -2.47
CA TYR A 87 12.70 2.80 -3.61
C TYR A 87 12.30 4.26 -3.37
N ALA A 88 11.52 4.53 -2.33
CA ALA A 88 11.14 5.89 -1.98
C ALA A 88 12.37 6.78 -1.76
N ARG A 89 12.27 8.06 -2.12
CA ARG A 89 13.35 9.05 -1.99
C ARG A 89 12.93 10.18 -1.06
N SER A 90 13.92 10.92 -0.58
CA SER A 90 13.71 12.04 0.33
C SER A 90 12.91 11.63 1.56
N LYS A 91 13.28 10.50 2.15
CA LYS A 91 12.61 9.94 3.33
C LYS A 91 12.83 10.81 4.55
N ALA A 92 11.75 11.15 5.24
CA ALA A 92 11.77 11.75 6.57
C ALA A 92 11.00 10.84 7.52
N VAL A 93 11.52 10.65 8.72
CA VAL A 93 10.95 9.81 9.77
C VAL A 93 10.85 10.62 11.05
N SER A 94 9.69 10.61 11.70
CA SER A 94 9.46 11.24 13.00
C SER A 94 8.78 10.23 13.92
N CYS A 95 9.28 10.09 15.14
CA CYS A 95 8.76 9.15 16.13
C CYS A 95 8.53 9.84 17.46
N ASP A 96 7.44 9.49 18.13
CA ASP A 96 7.02 9.98 19.43
C ASP A 96 6.56 8.86 20.34
N GLY A 97 6.52 9.14 21.63
CA GLY A 97 5.98 8.24 22.64
C GLY A 97 7.03 7.68 23.60
N PRO A 98 6.58 7.17 24.75
CA PRO A 98 7.45 6.59 25.75
C PRO A 98 8.01 5.23 25.29
N LYS A 99 9.07 4.80 25.97
CA LYS A 99 9.66 3.46 25.75
C LYS A 99 8.57 2.38 25.84
N GLY A 100 8.48 1.55 24.79
CA GLY A 100 7.49 0.46 24.71
C GLY A 100 6.15 0.84 24.10
N ASP A 101 5.93 2.12 23.75
CA ASP A 101 4.70 2.63 23.14
C ASP A 101 5.03 3.77 22.16
N ILE A 102 5.68 3.42 21.06
CA ILE A 102 6.25 4.36 20.09
C ILE A 102 5.39 4.39 18.84
N THR A 103 5.02 5.58 18.41
CA THR A 103 4.34 5.86 17.12
C THR A 103 5.27 6.64 16.22
N CYS A 104 5.40 6.20 14.97
CA CYS A 104 6.18 6.92 13.95
C CYS A 104 5.29 7.36 12.79
N SER A 105 5.71 8.44 12.16
CA SER A 105 5.23 8.87 10.85
C SER A 105 6.39 8.97 9.88
N VAL A 106 6.11 8.74 8.62
CA VAL A 106 7.08 8.85 7.52
C VAL A 106 6.53 9.71 6.41
N GLU A 107 7.43 10.34 5.67
CA GLU A 107 7.13 11.08 4.46
C GLU A 107 8.19 10.77 3.43
N ALA A 108 7.80 10.55 2.17
CA ALA A 108 8.74 10.30 1.10
C ALA A 108 8.10 10.51 -0.28
N ARG A 109 8.95 10.70 -1.29
CA ARG A 109 8.53 10.76 -2.68
C ARG A 109 8.40 9.35 -3.26
N PRO A 110 7.25 9.01 -3.89
CA PRO A 110 7.08 7.75 -4.61
C PRO A 110 8.04 7.63 -5.79
N CYS A 111 8.64 6.45 -5.91
CA CYS A 111 9.51 6.09 -7.02
C CYS A 111 9.23 4.66 -7.47
N LYS A 112 9.42 4.39 -8.75
CA LYS A 112 9.43 3.02 -9.26
C LYS A 112 10.73 2.72 -10.01
N PRO A 113 11.20 1.46 -9.99
CA PRO A 113 12.36 1.07 -10.76
C PRO A 113 12.07 1.16 -12.26
N LEU A 114 13.03 1.71 -13.02
CA LEU A 114 13.01 1.65 -14.46
C LEU A 114 13.29 0.21 -14.88
N ARG A 115 12.47 -0.33 -15.79
CA ARG A 115 12.70 -1.68 -16.33
C ARG A 115 14.02 -1.66 -17.10
N GLY A 116 15.03 -2.40 -16.61
CA GLY A 116 16.24 -2.69 -17.36
C GLY A 116 15.86 -3.40 -18.67
N LYS A 117 16.58 -3.07 -19.77
CA LYS A 117 16.47 -3.88 -20.99
C LYS A 117 16.75 -5.32 -20.60
N ARG A 118 15.77 -6.23 -20.72
CA ARG A 118 16.02 -7.66 -20.63
C ARG A 118 17.09 -7.97 -21.66
N ARG A 119 18.30 -8.27 -21.21
CA ARG A 119 19.28 -8.91 -22.09
C ARG A 119 18.62 -10.21 -22.54
N ARG A 120 18.20 -10.29 -23.79
CA ARG A 120 17.94 -11.58 -24.43
C ARG A 120 19.25 -12.33 -24.35
N ARG A 121 19.33 -13.33 -23.48
CA ARG A 121 20.35 -14.36 -23.59
C ARG A 121 20.04 -15.10 -24.89
N GLY A 122 20.83 -14.81 -25.91
CA GLY A 122 20.90 -15.62 -27.12
C GLY A 122 21.60 -16.92 -26.79
#